data_0c84259aa111c604e8bb59af3c42bd9f
#
_entry.id   0c84259aa111c604e8bb59af3c42bd9f
#
_cell.length_a   1.000
_cell.length_b   1.000
_cell.length_c   1.000
_cell.angle_alpha   90.00
_cell.angle_beta   90.00
_cell.angle_gamma   90.00
#
_symmetry.space_group_name_H-M   'P 1'
#
loop_
_entity.id
_entity.type
_entity.pdbx_description
1 polymer ?
#
loop_
_entity_poly.entity_id
_entity_poly.type
_entity_poly.pdbx_seq_one_letter_code
_entity_poly.pdbx_strand_id
1 'polypeptide(L)'
;MMSNLNFDFAENDFQPLAARMRPKTLEQYFGQSHLIGEGKPLRKAIQAGHIHSMIFWGPPGTGKTTLAEIIANRINADVERISAVTSGIKEIREAIERAKQNRMADRQTILFVDEVHRFNKSQQDAFLPHIEDGTIIFIGATTENPSFELNNALLSRARVYVLKSLTTAEIEQVLQQAIQDPERGLGKVRLILEENLLSMLAEYVNGDARLALNCLELMVDMADETENGKILNRTLLKEVLGERQARFDKQGDRFYDLISALHKSVRGSAPDAALYWYARILTAGGDPLYVARRLLAIASEDIGNADPRAMQVALAAWDCFTRVGAYEGERAIAQAIIYLAVAPKSNAVYKAFNTAKQQAKTLPDYDVPPHLRNAPTNLMKELGYGAEYRYAHDEPNAYAAGENYFPPELKDTQYYFPTNRGMEIQIKEKLDRLREQDKSAVKKRYK
;
A
#
# COMPACT_ATOMS: atom_id res chain seq x y z
N MET A 1 -36.93 -23.23 -32.22
CA MET A 1 -35.83 -24.18 -32.19
C MET A 1 -34.58 -23.49 -32.69
N MET A 2 -33.77 -22.92 -31.84
CA MET A 2 -32.43 -22.47 -32.20
C MET A 2 -31.49 -23.30 -31.35
N SER A 3 -30.76 -24.19 -32.00
CA SER A 3 -29.77 -25.09 -31.40
C SER A 3 -28.60 -24.26 -30.89
N ASN A 4 -28.39 -24.31 -29.58
CA ASN A 4 -27.10 -23.91 -28.96
C ASN A 4 -26.02 -24.87 -29.50
N LEU A 5 -25.21 -24.35 -30.41
CA LEU A 5 -23.94 -24.98 -30.74
C LEU A 5 -22.98 -24.69 -29.55
N ASN A 6 -22.94 -25.60 -28.61
CA ASN A 6 -21.81 -25.73 -27.69
C ASN A 6 -20.60 -26.18 -28.53
N PHE A 7 -19.76 -25.23 -28.87
CA PHE A 7 -18.40 -25.55 -29.29
C PHE A 7 -17.63 -25.96 -28.03
N ASP A 8 -17.59 -27.25 -27.77
CA ASP A 8 -16.61 -27.90 -26.90
C ASP A 8 -15.24 -27.83 -27.60
N PHE A 9 -14.63 -26.66 -27.59
CA PHE A 9 -13.22 -26.59 -27.87
C PHE A 9 -12.52 -27.16 -26.63
N ALA A 10 -11.58 -28.04 -26.84
CA ALA A 10 -10.68 -28.55 -25.80
C ALA A 10 -10.04 -27.33 -25.08
N GLU A 11 -10.58 -26.98 -23.92
CA GLU A 11 -10.31 -25.70 -23.20
C GLU A 11 -8.88 -25.57 -22.70
N ASN A 12 -8.03 -26.58 -22.88
CA ASN A 12 -6.73 -26.65 -22.19
C ASN A 12 -5.52 -26.17 -22.99
N ASP A 13 -5.56 -26.16 -24.34
CA ASP A 13 -4.35 -25.93 -25.14
C ASP A 13 -3.98 -24.44 -25.32
N PHE A 14 -4.89 -23.52 -25.03
CA PHE A 14 -4.65 -22.06 -25.19
C PHE A 14 -4.53 -21.28 -23.87
N GLN A 15 -4.70 -21.94 -22.74
CA GLN A 15 -4.56 -21.26 -21.45
C GLN A 15 -3.09 -21.23 -21.00
N PRO A 16 -2.57 -20.08 -20.50
CA PRO A 16 -1.23 -20.00 -19.95
C PRO A 16 -1.02 -21.01 -18.80
N LEU A 17 0.19 -21.54 -18.68
CA LEU A 17 0.57 -22.51 -17.65
C LEU A 17 0.20 -22.04 -16.24
N ALA A 18 0.39 -20.76 -15.94
CA ALA A 18 0.02 -20.16 -14.66
C ALA A 18 -1.50 -20.22 -14.38
N ALA A 19 -2.34 -20.23 -15.39
CA ALA A 19 -3.79 -20.38 -15.24
C ALA A 19 -4.17 -21.85 -15.07
N ARG A 20 -3.60 -22.75 -15.89
CA ARG A 20 -3.84 -24.20 -15.84
C ARG A 20 -3.40 -24.82 -14.51
N MET A 21 -2.24 -24.38 -13.98
CA MET A 21 -1.64 -24.86 -12.73
C MET A 21 -2.25 -24.24 -11.46
N ARG A 22 -3.30 -23.40 -11.60
CA ARG A 22 -3.94 -22.80 -10.42
C ARG A 22 -4.47 -23.89 -9.49
N PRO A 23 -4.07 -23.88 -8.19
CA PRO A 23 -4.56 -24.82 -7.19
C PRO A 23 -6.08 -24.80 -7.06
N LYS A 24 -6.69 -25.99 -7.01
CA LYS A 24 -8.15 -26.16 -6.83
C LYS A 24 -8.52 -26.52 -5.39
N THR A 25 -7.56 -27.00 -4.60
CA THR A 25 -7.74 -27.38 -3.19
C THR A 25 -6.64 -26.82 -2.31
N LEU A 26 -6.88 -26.82 -0.97
CA LEU A 26 -5.87 -26.34 -0.01
C LEU A 26 -4.60 -27.20 -0.01
N GLU A 27 -4.71 -28.48 -0.35
CA GLU A 27 -3.57 -29.42 -0.40
C GLU A 27 -2.63 -29.12 -1.57
N GLN A 28 -3.16 -28.54 -2.65
CA GLN A 28 -2.40 -28.10 -3.81
C GLN A 28 -1.82 -26.68 -3.67
N TYR A 29 -2.22 -25.98 -2.61
CA TYR A 29 -1.85 -24.57 -2.40
C TYR A 29 -0.56 -24.47 -1.58
N PHE A 30 0.51 -24.06 -2.20
CA PHE A 30 1.81 -23.88 -1.55
C PHE A 30 1.90 -22.57 -0.79
N GLY A 31 2.64 -22.58 0.30
CA GLY A 31 2.90 -21.40 1.12
C GLY A 31 1.78 -21.02 2.07
N GLN A 32 1.90 -19.83 2.63
CA GLN A 32 0.95 -19.21 3.57
C GLN A 32 0.64 -20.09 4.81
N SER A 33 1.58 -20.91 5.27
CA SER A 33 1.40 -21.82 6.41
C SER A 33 1.00 -21.09 7.70
N HIS A 34 1.35 -19.82 7.84
CA HIS A 34 0.94 -18.96 8.97
C HIS A 34 -0.58 -18.64 8.96
N LEU A 35 -1.26 -18.75 7.82
CA LEU A 35 -2.71 -18.50 7.66
C LEU A 35 -3.51 -19.78 7.55
N ILE A 36 -3.06 -20.70 6.68
CA ILE A 36 -3.79 -21.91 6.29
C ILE A 36 -3.07 -23.21 6.67
N GLY A 37 -1.97 -23.13 7.45
CA GLY A 37 -1.32 -24.29 8.02
C GLY A 37 -2.26 -25.10 8.92
N GLU A 38 -1.87 -26.31 9.27
CA GLU A 38 -2.65 -27.16 10.14
C GLU A 38 -2.99 -26.50 11.47
N GLY A 39 -4.24 -26.61 11.91
CA GLY A 39 -4.72 -25.98 13.15
C GLY A 39 -5.00 -24.47 13.09
N LYS A 40 -4.68 -23.79 11.99
CA LYS A 40 -4.90 -22.34 11.87
C LYS A 40 -6.38 -21.96 11.76
N PRO A 41 -6.80 -20.81 12.33
CA PRO A 41 -8.20 -20.39 12.37
C PRO A 41 -8.86 -20.30 10.97
N LEU A 42 -8.15 -19.75 9.98
CA LEU A 42 -8.69 -19.61 8.63
C LEU A 42 -8.91 -21.00 7.99
N ARG A 43 -7.95 -21.92 8.14
CA ARG A 43 -8.11 -23.31 7.64
C ARG A 43 -9.32 -23.99 8.27
N LYS A 44 -9.46 -23.86 9.60
CA LYS A 44 -10.63 -24.43 10.33
C LYS A 44 -11.96 -23.85 9.83
N ALA A 45 -12.01 -22.51 9.61
CA ALA A 45 -13.19 -21.84 9.07
C ALA A 45 -13.55 -22.36 7.67
N ILE A 46 -12.56 -22.49 6.78
CA ILE A 46 -12.75 -23.04 5.43
C ILE A 46 -13.24 -24.49 5.50
N GLN A 47 -12.63 -25.32 6.33
CA GLN A 47 -13.04 -26.73 6.48
C GLN A 47 -14.44 -26.91 7.07
N ALA A 48 -14.84 -26.02 7.98
CA ALA A 48 -16.17 -26.01 8.59
C ALA A 48 -17.24 -25.35 7.69
N GLY A 49 -16.86 -24.70 6.58
CA GLY A 49 -17.80 -23.98 5.72
C GLY A 49 -18.30 -22.65 6.30
N HIS A 50 -17.70 -22.18 7.40
CA HIS A 50 -18.08 -20.92 8.06
C HIS A 50 -17.16 -19.80 7.64
N ILE A 51 -17.49 -19.15 6.53
CA ILE A 51 -16.68 -18.10 5.94
C ILE A 51 -17.26 -16.71 6.31
N HIS A 52 -16.37 -15.80 6.65
CA HIS A 52 -16.66 -14.39 6.91
C HIS A 52 -16.04 -13.52 5.82
N SER A 53 -16.50 -12.29 5.71
CA SER A 53 -15.89 -11.28 4.80
C SER A 53 -14.45 -10.99 5.15
N MET A 54 -13.58 -10.91 4.15
CA MET A 54 -12.14 -10.77 4.35
C MET A 54 -11.45 -9.98 3.25
N ILE A 55 -10.25 -9.53 3.57
CA ILE A 55 -9.36 -8.82 2.64
C ILE A 55 -8.02 -9.55 2.62
N PHE A 56 -7.60 -9.99 1.44
CA PHE A 56 -6.28 -10.57 1.21
C PHE A 56 -5.31 -9.47 0.78
N TRP A 57 -4.36 -9.18 1.61
CA TRP A 57 -3.31 -8.20 1.34
C TRP A 57 -1.94 -8.88 1.20
N GLY A 58 -1.22 -8.57 0.14
CA GLY A 58 0.13 -9.08 -0.07
C GLY A 58 0.63 -8.87 -1.49
N PRO A 59 1.91 -9.20 -1.77
CA PRO A 59 2.54 -9.03 -3.07
C PRO A 59 1.81 -9.74 -4.21
N PRO A 60 2.05 -9.37 -5.47
CA PRO A 60 1.52 -10.12 -6.63
C PRO A 60 2.01 -11.56 -6.63
N GLY A 61 1.27 -12.46 -7.28
CA GLY A 61 1.65 -13.87 -7.43
C GLY A 61 1.62 -14.74 -6.17
N THR A 62 1.19 -14.22 -5.01
CA THR A 62 1.12 -14.94 -3.73
C THR A 62 -0.13 -15.80 -3.55
N GLY A 63 -1.02 -15.85 -4.56
CA GLY A 63 -2.19 -16.72 -4.57
C GLY A 63 -3.46 -16.12 -3.97
N LYS A 64 -3.62 -14.79 -3.82
CA LYS A 64 -4.82 -14.13 -3.28
C LYS A 64 -6.11 -14.59 -3.98
N THR A 65 -6.15 -14.47 -5.31
CA THR A 65 -7.29 -14.89 -6.13
C THR A 65 -7.55 -16.39 -6.04
N THR A 66 -6.47 -17.18 -6.05
CA THR A 66 -6.54 -18.65 -5.93
C THR A 66 -7.15 -19.08 -4.59
N LEU A 67 -6.73 -18.44 -3.49
CA LEU A 67 -7.28 -18.75 -2.17
C LEU A 67 -8.77 -18.43 -2.09
N ALA A 68 -9.20 -17.32 -2.69
CA ALA A 68 -10.63 -16.98 -2.78
C ALA A 68 -11.43 -18.02 -3.56
N GLU A 69 -10.89 -18.55 -4.67
CA GLU A 69 -11.52 -19.59 -5.47
C GLU A 69 -11.59 -20.93 -4.71
N ILE A 70 -10.53 -21.31 -4.01
CA ILE A 70 -10.54 -22.51 -3.15
C ILE A 70 -11.61 -22.41 -2.07
N ILE A 71 -11.74 -21.25 -1.43
CA ILE A 71 -12.76 -21.01 -0.42
C ILE A 71 -14.15 -21.16 -1.02
N ALA A 72 -14.40 -20.52 -2.16
CA ALA A 72 -15.70 -20.57 -2.82
C ALA A 72 -16.11 -22.00 -3.21
N ASN A 73 -15.19 -22.74 -3.81
CA ASN A 73 -15.42 -24.15 -4.18
C ASN A 73 -15.73 -25.01 -2.95
N ARG A 74 -15.07 -24.74 -1.82
CA ARG A 74 -15.25 -25.55 -0.60
C ARG A 74 -16.63 -25.39 0.03
N ILE A 75 -17.22 -24.19 -0.05
CA ILE A 75 -18.54 -23.91 0.53
C ILE A 75 -19.67 -23.98 -0.50
N ASN A 76 -19.37 -24.39 -1.73
CA ASN A 76 -20.31 -24.46 -2.86
C ASN A 76 -21.08 -23.12 -3.08
N ALA A 77 -20.39 -22.00 -2.95
CA ALA A 77 -20.92 -20.67 -3.17
C ALA A 77 -20.78 -20.23 -4.62
N ASP A 78 -21.74 -19.48 -5.11
CA ASP A 78 -21.59 -18.77 -6.38
C ASP A 78 -20.55 -17.65 -6.26
N VAL A 79 -19.72 -17.46 -7.28
CA VAL A 79 -18.65 -16.44 -7.29
C VAL A 79 -18.94 -15.36 -8.29
N GLU A 80 -19.19 -14.16 -7.79
CA GLU A 80 -19.23 -12.94 -8.57
C GLU A 80 -17.85 -12.29 -8.55
N ARG A 81 -17.26 -12.06 -9.72
CA ARG A 81 -15.91 -11.47 -9.84
C ARG A 81 -15.99 -10.07 -10.40
N ILE A 82 -15.39 -9.12 -9.68
CA ILE A 82 -15.27 -7.72 -10.09
C ILE A 82 -13.79 -7.34 -10.07
N SER A 83 -13.33 -6.73 -11.16
CA SER A 83 -12.02 -6.09 -11.20
C SER A 83 -12.18 -4.59 -10.98
N ALA A 84 -11.60 -4.04 -9.92
CA ALA A 84 -11.68 -2.62 -9.64
C ALA A 84 -10.96 -1.74 -10.70
N VAL A 85 -10.18 -2.38 -11.60
CA VAL A 85 -9.52 -1.70 -12.73
C VAL A 85 -10.50 -1.40 -13.87
N THR A 86 -11.43 -2.33 -14.15
CA THR A 86 -12.30 -2.28 -15.34
C THR A 86 -13.77 -2.08 -15.00
N SER A 87 -14.16 -2.25 -13.73
CA SER A 87 -15.57 -2.23 -13.30
C SER A 87 -15.91 -0.94 -12.56
N GLY A 88 -17.16 -0.48 -12.74
CA GLY A 88 -17.72 0.67 -12.07
C GLY A 88 -18.89 0.30 -11.12
N ILE A 89 -19.64 1.31 -10.71
CA ILE A 89 -20.76 1.14 -9.77
C ILE A 89 -21.92 0.33 -10.38
N LYS A 90 -22.02 0.28 -11.72
CA LYS A 90 -23.03 -0.49 -12.43
C LYS A 90 -22.81 -1.97 -12.24
N GLU A 91 -21.60 -2.44 -12.50
CA GLU A 91 -21.20 -3.85 -12.37
C GLU A 91 -21.33 -4.32 -10.91
N ILE A 92 -21.01 -3.44 -9.94
CA ILE A 92 -21.23 -3.71 -8.52
C ILE A 92 -22.70 -3.98 -8.24
N ARG A 93 -23.62 -3.13 -8.73
CA ARG A 93 -25.06 -3.29 -8.51
C ARG A 93 -25.60 -4.56 -9.18
N GLU A 94 -25.17 -4.86 -10.39
CA GLU A 94 -25.57 -6.09 -11.09
C GLU A 94 -25.14 -7.35 -10.34
N ALA A 95 -23.91 -7.39 -9.82
CA ALA A 95 -23.41 -8.51 -9.00
C ALA A 95 -24.21 -8.65 -7.69
N ILE A 96 -24.58 -7.55 -7.05
CA ILE A 96 -25.42 -7.54 -5.86
C ILE A 96 -26.83 -8.08 -6.17
N GLU A 97 -27.43 -7.69 -7.29
CA GLU A 97 -28.76 -8.20 -7.67
C GLU A 97 -28.72 -9.70 -7.95
N ARG A 98 -27.66 -10.22 -8.60
CA ARG A 98 -27.48 -11.67 -8.76
C ARG A 98 -27.30 -12.37 -7.41
N ALA A 99 -26.54 -11.77 -6.48
CA ALA A 99 -26.40 -12.31 -5.12
C ALA A 99 -27.73 -12.39 -4.36
N LYS A 100 -28.60 -11.39 -4.51
CA LYS A 100 -29.98 -11.44 -3.94
C LYS A 100 -30.80 -12.57 -4.52
N GLN A 101 -30.72 -12.79 -5.83
CA GLN A 101 -31.40 -13.92 -6.49
C GLN A 101 -30.89 -15.27 -5.99
N ASN A 102 -29.56 -15.41 -5.86
CA ASN A 102 -28.94 -16.61 -5.29
C ASN A 102 -29.41 -16.87 -3.86
N ARG A 103 -29.49 -15.84 -3.03
CA ARG A 103 -29.98 -15.94 -1.65
C ARG A 103 -31.43 -16.40 -1.59
N MET A 104 -32.29 -15.96 -2.52
CA MET A 104 -33.67 -16.47 -2.61
C MET A 104 -33.74 -17.96 -2.98
N ALA A 105 -32.69 -18.49 -3.61
CA ALA A 105 -32.52 -19.91 -3.94
C ALA A 105 -31.70 -20.68 -2.89
N ASP A 106 -31.52 -20.12 -1.69
CA ASP A 106 -30.73 -20.65 -0.56
C ASP A 106 -29.27 -20.95 -0.93
N ARG A 107 -28.68 -20.10 -1.79
CA ARG A 107 -27.28 -20.18 -2.19
C ARG A 107 -26.49 -18.96 -1.72
N GLN A 108 -25.31 -19.21 -1.18
CA GLN A 108 -24.39 -18.16 -0.77
C GLN A 108 -23.66 -17.58 -1.99
N THR A 109 -23.36 -16.30 -1.95
CA THR A 109 -22.56 -15.62 -2.98
C THR A 109 -21.32 -15.00 -2.38
N ILE A 110 -20.17 -15.37 -2.92
CA ILE A 110 -18.90 -14.67 -2.69
C ILE A 110 -18.75 -13.57 -3.73
N LEU A 111 -18.65 -12.32 -3.28
CA LEU A 111 -18.25 -11.22 -4.13
C LEU A 111 -16.73 -11.04 -4.02
N PHE A 112 -15.99 -11.49 -5.03
CA PHE A 112 -14.56 -11.32 -5.12
C PHE A 112 -14.21 -10.04 -5.87
N VAL A 113 -13.48 -9.14 -5.21
CA VAL A 113 -13.04 -7.85 -5.78
C VAL A 113 -11.53 -7.84 -5.87
N ASP A 114 -11.02 -7.90 -7.10
CA ASP A 114 -9.57 -7.78 -7.33
C ASP A 114 -9.14 -6.32 -7.41
N GLU A 115 -7.96 -6.03 -6.83
CA GLU A 115 -7.38 -4.68 -6.69
C GLU A 115 -8.35 -3.68 -6.03
N VAL A 116 -9.01 -4.08 -4.95
CA VAL A 116 -10.08 -3.32 -4.27
C VAL A 116 -9.67 -1.89 -3.88
N HIS A 117 -8.38 -1.63 -3.70
CA HIS A 117 -7.84 -0.29 -3.40
C HIS A 117 -8.08 0.74 -4.53
N ARG A 118 -8.37 0.28 -5.75
CA ARG A 118 -8.68 1.17 -6.89
C ARG A 118 -10.10 1.72 -6.87
N PHE A 119 -10.97 1.15 -6.07
CA PHE A 119 -12.31 1.70 -5.88
C PHE A 119 -12.27 2.94 -4.99
N ASN A 120 -12.99 3.98 -5.41
CA ASN A 120 -13.21 5.16 -4.58
C ASN A 120 -14.12 4.86 -3.37
N LYS A 121 -14.19 5.78 -2.43
CA LYS A 121 -14.97 5.61 -1.18
C LYS A 121 -16.44 5.26 -1.44
N SER A 122 -17.09 5.91 -2.41
CA SER A 122 -18.49 5.65 -2.75
C SER A 122 -18.72 4.25 -3.31
N GLN A 123 -17.75 3.72 -4.08
CA GLN A 123 -17.79 2.35 -4.59
C GLN A 123 -17.56 1.34 -3.46
N GLN A 124 -16.64 1.63 -2.53
CA GLN A 124 -16.41 0.79 -1.35
C GLN A 124 -17.65 0.78 -0.42
N ASP A 125 -18.32 1.92 -0.24
CA ASP A 125 -19.53 2.02 0.57
C ASP A 125 -20.71 1.23 0.00
N ALA A 126 -20.75 1.02 -1.33
CA ALA A 126 -21.82 0.26 -1.98
C ALA A 126 -21.89 -1.22 -1.53
N PHE A 127 -20.81 -1.79 -1.01
CA PHE A 127 -20.81 -3.17 -0.50
C PHE A 127 -21.34 -3.30 0.93
N LEU A 128 -21.24 -2.24 1.73
CA LEU A 128 -21.44 -2.29 3.20
C LEU A 128 -22.82 -2.83 3.60
N PRO A 129 -23.97 -2.36 3.07
CA PRO A 129 -25.27 -2.88 3.44
C PRO A 129 -25.41 -4.39 3.17
N HIS A 130 -24.78 -4.87 2.10
CA HIS A 130 -24.90 -6.25 1.63
C HIS A 130 -23.94 -7.22 2.32
N ILE A 131 -22.87 -6.70 2.92
CA ILE A 131 -22.02 -7.43 3.86
C ILE A 131 -22.76 -7.58 5.21
N GLU A 132 -23.41 -6.51 5.68
CA GLU A 132 -24.11 -6.49 6.96
C GLU A 132 -25.34 -7.41 6.97
N ASP A 133 -26.13 -7.40 5.91
CA ASP A 133 -27.34 -8.23 5.81
C ASP A 133 -27.05 -9.67 5.36
N GLY A 134 -25.77 -10.00 5.07
CA GLY A 134 -25.34 -11.33 4.66
C GLY A 134 -25.76 -11.71 3.23
N THR A 135 -26.13 -10.74 2.38
CA THR A 135 -26.42 -10.98 0.95
C THR A 135 -25.16 -11.45 0.21
N ILE A 136 -23.99 -10.92 0.60
CA ILE A 136 -22.70 -11.31 0.06
C ILE A 136 -21.70 -11.64 1.16
N ILE A 137 -20.80 -12.56 0.87
CA ILE A 137 -19.52 -12.72 1.57
C ILE A 137 -18.48 -11.97 0.75
N PHE A 138 -17.96 -10.86 1.28
CA PHE A 138 -17.01 -10.03 0.58
C PHE A 138 -15.59 -10.58 0.71
N ILE A 139 -14.89 -10.78 -0.41
CA ILE A 139 -13.45 -11.10 -0.42
C ILE A 139 -12.74 -10.08 -1.30
N GLY A 140 -12.03 -9.13 -0.68
CA GLY A 140 -11.18 -8.16 -1.38
C GLY A 140 -9.76 -8.66 -1.54
N ALA A 141 -9.13 -8.43 -2.70
CA ALA A 141 -7.70 -8.64 -2.90
C ALA A 141 -7.02 -7.30 -3.17
N THR A 142 -5.84 -7.08 -2.59
CA THR A 142 -5.06 -5.86 -2.79
C THR A 142 -3.57 -6.11 -2.61
N THR A 143 -2.76 -5.37 -3.37
CA THR A 143 -1.32 -5.27 -3.19
C THR A 143 -0.93 -4.09 -2.29
N GLU A 144 -1.80 -3.10 -2.14
CA GLU A 144 -1.57 -1.90 -1.34
C GLU A 144 -2.03 -2.08 0.11
N ASN A 145 -1.47 -1.29 1.03
CA ASN A 145 -1.81 -1.39 2.46
C ASN A 145 -3.27 -0.98 2.71
N PRO A 146 -4.13 -1.91 3.16
CA PRO A 146 -5.56 -1.66 3.35
C PRO A 146 -5.86 -0.51 4.30
N SER A 147 -4.99 -0.26 5.28
CA SER A 147 -5.19 0.80 6.28
C SER A 147 -5.12 2.21 5.70
N PHE A 148 -4.51 2.39 4.52
CA PHE A 148 -4.40 3.67 3.85
C PHE A 148 -5.43 3.82 2.72
N GLU A 149 -5.76 2.72 2.05
CA GLU A 149 -6.53 2.73 0.81
C GLU A 149 -8.01 2.40 1.00
N LEU A 150 -8.35 1.65 2.04
CA LEU A 150 -9.73 1.24 2.30
C LEU A 150 -10.37 2.07 3.40
N ASN A 151 -11.68 2.26 3.30
CA ASN A 151 -12.42 2.98 4.32
C ASN A 151 -12.57 2.16 5.61
N ASN A 152 -12.67 2.85 6.75
CA ASN A 152 -12.76 2.21 8.06
C ASN A 152 -14.04 1.37 8.20
N ALA A 153 -15.11 1.71 7.49
CA ALA A 153 -16.36 0.98 7.53
C ALA A 153 -16.22 -0.42 6.90
N LEU A 154 -15.48 -0.54 5.80
CA LEU A 154 -15.17 -1.82 5.19
C LEU A 154 -14.20 -2.65 6.06
N LEU A 155 -13.15 -1.99 6.60
CA LEU A 155 -12.17 -2.66 7.48
C LEU A 155 -12.77 -3.17 8.79
N SER A 156 -13.85 -2.55 9.29
CA SER A 156 -14.55 -3.03 10.49
C SER A 156 -15.41 -4.28 10.23
N ARG A 157 -15.74 -4.59 8.97
CA ARG A 157 -16.62 -5.71 8.55
C ARG A 157 -15.88 -6.84 7.85
N ALA A 158 -14.66 -6.59 7.39
CA ALA A 158 -13.85 -7.58 6.69
C ALA A 158 -12.49 -7.76 7.39
N ARG A 159 -12.16 -9.00 7.72
CA ARG A 159 -10.89 -9.31 8.39
C ARG A 159 -9.73 -9.30 7.41
N VAL A 160 -8.67 -8.57 7.72
CA VAL A 160 -7.45 -8.51 6.89
C VAL A 160 -6.58 -9.74 7.16
N TYR A 161 -6.19 -10.44 6.09
CA TYR A 161 -5.22 -11.52 6.09
C TYR A 161 -4.01 -11.12 5.24
N VAL A 162 -2.84 -11.15 5.84
CA VAL A 162 -1.59 -10.76 5.17
C VAL A 162 -0.95 -11.99 4.54
N LEU A 163 -0.90 -12.02 3.21
CA LEU A 163 -0.17 -13.03 2.45
C LEU A 163 1.28 -12.59 2.27
N LYS A 164 2.20 -13.50 2.48
CA LYS A 164 3.63 -13.28 2.32
C LYS A 164 4.10 -13.76 0.94
N SER A 165 5.20 -13.18 0.43
CA SER A 165 5.91 -13.75 -0.71
C SER A 165 6.23 -15.22 -0.45
N LEU A 166 6.15 -16.03 -1.48
CA LEU A 166 6.54 -17.44 -1.39
C LEU A 166 8.06 -17.52 -1.22
N THR A 167 8.53 -18.49 -0.45
CA THR A 167 9.95 -18.78 -0.32
C THR A 167 10.48 -19.44 -1.61
N THR A 168 11.80 -19.39 -1.82
CA THR A 168 12.47 -20.08 -2.95
C THR A 168 12.05 -21.56 -3.01
N ALA A 169 12.04 -22.24 -1.86
CA ALA A 169 11.66 -23.65 -1.79
C ALA A 169 10.19 -23.89 -2.18
N GLU A 170 9.26 -23.00 -1.79
CA GLU A 170 7.85 -23.09 -2.17
C GLU A 170 7.64 -22.83 -3.67
N ILE A 171 8.39 -21.90 -4.27
CA ILE A 171 8.39 -21.67 -5.72
C ILE A 171 8.94 -22.88 -6.46
N GLU A 172 10.05 -23.47 -6.00
CA GLU A 172 10.59 -24.70 -6.59
C GLU A 172 9.55 -25.85 -6.58
N GLN A 173 8.80 -26.00 -5.49
CA GLN A 173 7.71 -26.99 -5.42
C GLN A 173 6.62 -26.73 -6.46
N VAL A 174 6.22 -25.46 -6.65
CA VAL A 174 5.25 -25.06 -7.69
C VAL A 174 5.77 -25.41 -9.08
N LEU A 175 7.03 -25.09 -9.37
CA LEU A 175 7.66 -25.40 -10.66
C LEU A 175 7.78 -26.91 -10.90
N GLN A 176 8.21 -27.66 -9.88
CA GLN A 176 8.29 -29.13 -9.95
C GLN A 176 6.94 -29.76 -10.21
N GLN A 177 5.89 -29.31 -9.53
CA GLN A 177 4.53 -29.76 -9.77
C GLN A 177 4.10 -29.47 -11.21
N ALA A 178 4.39 -28.28 -11.73
CA ALA A 178 4.05 -27.94 -13.11
C ALA A 178 4.77 -28.81 -14.15
N ILE A 179 6.02 -29.19 -13.89
CA ILE A 179 6.80 -30.07 -14.76
C ILE A 179 6.26 -31.50 -14.72
N GLN A 180 5.77 -31.96 -13.55
CA GLN A 180 5.34 -33.36 -13.36
C GLN A 180 3.87 -33.59 -13.71
N ASP A 181 3.00 -32.58 -13.68
CA ASP A 181 1.56 -32.73 -13.93
C ASP A 181 1.29 -32.97 -15.43
N PRO A 182 0.79 -34.19 -15.82
CA PRO A 182 0.56 -34.53 -17.22
C PRO A 182 -0.75 -33.95 -17.78
N GLU A 183 -1.69 -33.51 -16.92
CA GLU A 183 -3.00 -33.02 -17.34
C GLU A 183 -3.02 -31.50 -17.49
N ARG A 184 -2.49 -30.79 -16.51
CA ARG A 184 -2.54 -29.31 -16.43
C ARG A 184 -1.19 -28.66 -16.70
N GLY A 185 -0.10 -29.40 -16.49
CA GLY A 185 1.27 -28.91 -16.56
C GLY A 185 1.99 -29.34 -17.85
N LEU A 186 3.27 -29.61 -17.67
CA LEU A 186 4.23 -29.94 -18.74
C LEU A 186 4.62 -31.42 -18.74
N GLY A 187 3.97 -32.27 -17.96
CA GLY A 187 4.36 -33.67 -17.77
C GLY A 187 4.29 -34.54 -19.02
N LYS A 188 3.67 -34.07 -20.12
CA LYS A 188 3.70 -34.72 -21.44
C LYS A 188 4.95 -34.35 -22.26
N VAL A 189 5.65 -33.28 -21.89
CA VAL A 189 6.86 -32.80 -22.58
C VAL A 189 8.09 -33.35 -21.87
N ARG A 190 8.94 -34.04 -22.60
CA ARG A 190 10.19 -34.54 -22.02
C ARG A 190 11.17 -33.38 -21.87
N LEU A 191 11.43 -32.96 -20.61
CA LEU A 191 12.31 -31.85 -20.26
C LEU A 191 13.64 -32.38 -19.69
N ILE A 192 14.73 -31.81 -20.14
CA ILE A 192 16.08 -32.01 -19.60
C ILE A 192 16.50 -30.70 -18.94
N LEU A 193 16.59 -30.72 -17.60
CA LEU A 193 16.90 -29.54 -16.79
C LEU A 193 18.38 -29.53 -16.42
N GLU A 194 19.05 -28.41 -16.62
CA GLU A 194 20.37 -28.17 -16.04
C GLU A 194 20.28 -28.15 -14.50
N GLU A 195 21.33 -28.60 -13.83
CA GLU A 195 21.38 -28.63 -12.36
C GLU A 195 21.17 -27.24 -11.76
N ASN A 196 20.36 -27.17 -10.70
CA ASN A 196 19.97 -25.95 -9.98
C ASN A 196 19.20 -24.90 -10.80
N LEU A 197 18.73 -25.21 -12.02
CA LEU A 197 18.01 -24.25 -12.85
C LEU A 197 16.71 -23.75 -12.20
N LEU A 198 15.93 -24.65 -11.59
CA LEU A 198 14.68 -24.29 -10.91
C LEU A 198 14.94 -23.40 -9.68
N SER A 199 15.99 -23.65 -8.93
CA SER A 199 16.39 -22.82 -7.80
C SER A 199 16.76 -21.40 -8.26
N MET A 200 17.54 -21.30 -9.35
CA MET A 200 17.89 -19.99 -9.93
C MET A 200 16.65 -19.21 -10.41
N LEU A 201 15.71 -19.88 -11.06
CA LEU A 201 14.45 -19.27 -11.47
C LEU A 201 13.61 -18.85 -10.24
N ALA A 202 13.55 -19.70 -9.22
CA ALA A 202 12.81 -19.43 -7.99
C ALA A 202 13.38 -18.26 -7.19
N GLU A 203 14.70 -18.14 -7.11
CA GLU A 203 15.36 -16.96 -6.51
C GLU A 203 15.07 -15.69 -7.31
N TYR A 204 15.09 -15.78 -8.64
CA TYR A 204 14.86 -14.63 -9.50
C TYR A 204 13.45 -14.05 -9.36
N VAL A 205 12.42 -14.90 -9.30
CA VAL A 205 11.01 -14.45 -9.26
C VAL A 205 10.59 -13.87 -7.93
N ASN A 206 11.43 -13.94 -6.90
CA ASN A 206 11.23 -13.33 -5.58
C ASN A 206 9.83 -13.58 -4.98
N GLY A 207 9.38 -14.85 -5.04
CA GLY A 207 8.11 -15.29 -4.44
C GLY A 207 6.86 -15.08 -5.28
N ASP A 208 6.97 -14.68 -6.55
CA ASP A 208 5.85 -14.58 -7.49
C ASP A 208 5.68 -15.88 -8.28
N ALA A 209 4.74 -16.75 -7.86
CA ALA A 209 4.46 -18.04 -8.52
C ALA A 209 3.90 -17.88 -9.94
N ARG A 210 3.13 -16.82 -10.21
CA ARG A 210 2.59 -16.56 -11.56
C ARG A 210 3.71 -16.28 -12.54
N LEU A 211 4.66 -15.46 -12.11
CA LEU A 211 5.83 -15.16 -12.89
C LEU A 211 6.69 -16.40 -13.13
N ALA A 212 6.94 -17.19 -12.07
CA ALA A 212 7.71 -18.43 -12.16
C ALA A 212 7.17 -19.36 -13.24
N LEU A 213 5.85 -19.59 -13.23
CA LEU A 213 5.18 -20.45 -14.22
C LEU A 213 5.21 -19.86 -15.63
N ASN A 214 5.04 -18.54 -15.78
CA ASN A 214 5.13 -17.89 -17.09
C ASN A 214 6.56 -17.93 -17.65
N CYS A 215 7.59 -17.78 -16.82
CA CYS A 215 8.97 -17.91 -17.26
C CYS A 215 9.28 -19.36 -17.65
N LEU A 216 8.82 -20.34 -16.88
CA LEU A 216 8.99 -21.75 -17.20
C LEU A 216 8.32 -22.11 -18.54
N GLU A 217 7.08 -21.68 -18.77
CA GLU A 217 6.38 -21.86 -20.03
C GLU A 217 7.15 -21.28 -21.21
N LEU A 218 7.58 -20.02 -21.09
CA LEU A 218 8.35 -19.36 -22.14
C LEU A 218 9.69 -20.07 -22.40
N MET A 219 10.38 -20.56 -21.35
CA MET A 219 11.59 -21.37 -21.53
C MET A 219 11.30 -22.66 -22.31
N VAL A 220 10.17 -23.33 -22.03
CA VAL A 220 9.80 -24.55 -22.75
C VAL A 220 9.45 -24.27 -24.22
N ASP A 221 8.81 -23.13 -24.48
CA ASP A 221 8.46 -22.71 -25.85
C ASP A 221 9.69 -22.36 -26.67
N MET A 222 10.69 -21.71 -26.05
CA MET A 222 11.93 -21.28 -26.70
C MET A 222 13.03 -22.35 -26.73
N ALA A 223 12.85 -23.46 -26.00
CA ALA A 223 13.88 -24.50 -25.91
C ALA A 223 14.02 -25.29 -27.20
N ASP A 224 15.29 -25.58 -27.57
CA ASP A 224 15.61 -26.46 -28.68
C ASP A 224 15.09 -27.87 -28.41
N GLU A 225 14.44 -28.44 -29.43
CA GLU A 225 13.97 -29.82 -29.39
C GLU A 225 15.04 -30.77 -29.86
N THR A 226 15.40 -31.74 -29.02
CA THR A 226 16.38 -32.78 -29.33
C THR A 226 15.72 -34.15 -29.33
N GLU A 227 16.40 -35.18 -29.85
CA GLU A 227 15.92 -36.59 -29.80
C GLU A 227 15.61 -37.05 -28.36
N ASN A 228 16.27 -36.42 -27.36
CA ASN A 228 16.12 -36.78 -25.95
C ASN A 228 15.13 -35.89 -25.18
N GLY A 229 14.56 -34.85 -25.82
CA GLY A 229 13.64 -33.89 -25.23
C GLY A 229 14.15 -32.44 -25.34
N LYS A 230 13.38 -31.53 -24.73
CA LYS A 230 13.71 -30.08 -24.69
C LYS A 230 14.72 -29.77 -23.59
N ILE A 231 15.79 -29.05 -23.93
CA ILE A 231 16.88 -28.72 -23.01
C ILE A 231 16.64 -27.31 -22.41
N LEU A 232 16.41 -27.24 -21.08
CA LEU A 232 16.35 -25.99 -20.36
C LEU A 232 17.65 -25.76 -19.59
N ASN A 233 18.32 -24.68 -19.91
CA ASN A 233 19.65 -24.32 -19.38
C ASN A 233 19.70 -22.87 -18.91
N ARG A 234 20.82 -22.48 -18.28
CA ARG A 234 21.07 -21.12 -17.77
C ARG A 234 21.14 -20.05 -18.86
N THR A 235 21.55 -20.40 -20.05
CA THR A 235 21.60 -19.45 -21.16
C THR A 235 20.18 -19.05 -21.56
N LEU A 236 19.34 -20.03 -21.78
CA LEU A 236 17.91 -19.82 -22.07
C LEU A 236 17.21 -19.05 -20.94
N LEU A 237 17.50 -19.37 -19.69
CA LEU A 237 16.97 -18.62 -18.54
C LEU A 237 17.38 -17.14 -18.63
N LYS A 238 18.64 -16.83 -18.92
CA LYS A 238 19.12 -15.45 -19.09
C LYS A 238 18.43 -14.73 -20.24
N GLU A 239 18.17 -15.38 -21.35
CA GLU A 239 17.46 -14.81 -22.49
C GLU A 239 16.01 -14.49 -22.15
N VAL A 240 15.29 -15.42 -21.51
CA VAL A 240 13.92 -15.20 -21.04
C VAL A 240 13.84 -14.07 -20.00
N LEU A 241 14.84 -13.94 -19.15
CA LEU A 241 14.90 -12.92 -18.10
C LEU A 241 15.45 -11.57 -18.59
N GLY A 242 16.33 -11.55 -19.60
CA GLY A 242 17.13 -10.38 -19.99
C GLY A 242 16.30 -9.16 -20.41
N GLU A 243 15.21 -9.32 -21.13
CA GLU A 243 14.33 -8.22 -21.50
C GLU A 243 13.41 -7.75 -20.35
N ARG A 244 13.21 -8.58 -19.33
CA ARG A 244 12.32 -8.32 -18.19
C ARG A 244 13.04 -7.76 -16.95
N GLN A 245 14.36 -7.88 -16.87
CA GLN A 245 15.14 -7.39 -15.73
C GLN A 245 14.88 -5.91 -15.44
N ALA A 246 14.67 -5.10 -16.48
CA ALA A 246 14.30 -3.68 -16.35
C ALA A 246 12.86 -3.42 -15.91
N ARG A 247 11.94 -4.38 -16.07
CA ARG A 247 10.50 -4.19 -15.71
C ARG A 247 10.12 -4.77 -14.37
N PHE A 248 10.95 -5.69 -13.82
CA PHE A 248 10.59 -6.51 -12.68
C PHE A 248 10.89 -5.91 -11.31
N ASP A 249 11.84 -4.97 -11.22
CA ASP A 249 12.22 -4.32 -9.98
C ASP A 249 11.23 -3.22 -9.49
N LYS A 250 10.10 -3.03 -10.20
CA LYS A 250 9.18 -1.90 -9.95
C LYS A 250 8.31 -2.02 -8.69
N GLN A 251 8.16 -3.20 -8.07
CA GLN A 251 7.21 -3.42 -6.97
C GLN A 251 7.66 -4.42 -5.89
N GLY A 252 8.93 -4.82 -5.81
CA GLY A 252 9.44 -5.77 -4.82
C GLY A 252 10.13 -5.11 -3.63
N ASP A 253 10.41 -5.89 -2.58
CA ASP A 253 11.15 -5.46 -1.37
C ASP A 253 12.46 -4.73 -1.72
N ARG A 254 13.10 -5.11 -2.81
CA ARG A 254 14.34 -4.50 -3.33
C ARG A 254 14.16 -3.04 -3.75
N PHE A 255 13.02 -2.68 -4.33
CA PHE A 255 12.70 -1.29 -4.66
C PHE A 255 12.50 -0.45 -3.40
N TYR A 256 11.80 -1.00 -2.39
CA TYR A 256 11.66 -0.35 -1.08
C TYR A 256 13.01 -0.19 -0.37
N ASP A 257 13.92 -1.15 -0.51
CA ASP A 257 15.29 -1.04 0.02
C ASP A 257 16.07 0.09 -0.67
N LEU A 258 15.98 0.23 -1.99
CA LEU A 258 16.61 1.32 -2.74
C LEU A 258 16.04 2.68 -2.33
N ILE A 259 14.72 2.80 -2.22
CA ILE A 259 14.05 4.01 -1.73
C ILE A 259 14.44 4.31 -0.28
N SER A 260 14.53 3.29 0.56
CA SER A 260 14.98 3.44 1.96
C SER A 260 16.44 3.89 2.05
N ALA A 261 17.31 3.34 1.19
CA ALA A 261 18.71 3.73 1.12
C ALA A 261 18.86 5.20 0.64
N LEU A 262 18.11 5.60 -0.39
CA LEU A 262 18.04 6.98 -0.85
C LEU A 262 17.61 7.92 0.30
N HIS A 263 16.49 7.60 0.96
CA HIS A 263 15.96 8.42 2.06
C HIS A 263 16.98 8.57 3.20
N LYS A 264 17.59 7.46 3.63
CA LYS A 264 18.61 7.46 4.69
C LYS A 264 19.86 8.24 4.29
N SER A 265 20.26 8.20 3.01
CA SER A 265 21.38 8.97 2.49
C SER A 265 21.09 10.47 2.51
N VAL A 266 19.90 10.89 2.10
CA VAL A 266 19.47 12.32 2.19
C VAL A 266 19.41 12.76 3.66
N ARG A 267 18.81 11.97 4.54
CA ARG A 267 18.74 12.22 5.99
C ARG A 267 20.14 12.33 6.60
N GLY A 268 21.06 11.46 6.18
CA GLY A 268 22.44 11.40 6.64
C GLY A 268 23.35 12.47 6.00
N SER A 269 22.82 13.36 5.17
CA SER A 269 23.58 14.41 4.47
C SER A 269 24.70 13.87 3.57
N ALA A 270 24.43 12.75 2.87
CA ALA A 270 25.34 12.09 1.93
C ALA A 270 24.83 12.25 0.49
N PRO A 271 25.08 13.39 -0.19
CA PRO A 271 24.52 13.68 -1.52
C PRO A 271 24.97 12.69 -2.60
N ASP A 272 26.23 12.28 -2.59
CA ASP A 272 26.75 11.32 -3.59
C ASP A 272 26.11 9.94 -3.46
N ALA A 273 25.95 9.44 -2.23
CA ALA A 273 25.25 8.19 -1.97
C ALA A 273 23.77 8.29 -2.38
N ALA A 274 23.13 9.42 -2.10
CA ALA A 274 21.73 9.66 -2.49
C ALA A 274 21.57 9.65 -4.03
N LEU A 275 22.48 10.30 -4.76
CA LEU A 275 22.50 10.23 -6.24
C LEU A 275 22.74 8.83 -6.77
N TYR A 276 23.66 8.09 -6.16
CA TYR A 276 23.91 6.69 -6.54
C TYR A 276 22.66 5.83 -6.40
N TRP A 277 21.96 5.92 -5.27
CA TRP A 277 20.72 5.16 -5.07
C TRP A 277 19.61 5.59 -6.00
N TYR A 278 19.52 6.90 -6.31
CA TYR A 278 18.59 7.39 -7.33
C TYR A 278 18.89 6.80 -8.71
N ALA A 279 20.15 6.85 -9.16
CA ALA A 279 20.56 6.25 -10.42
C ALA A 279 20.27 4.74 -10.47
N ARG A 280 20.45 4.01 -9.34
CA ARG A 280 20.09 2.59 -9.22
C ARG A 280 18.58 2.36 -9.36
N ILE A 281 17.74 3.26 -8.80
CA ILE A 281 16.29 3.20 -8.96
C ILE A 281 15.91 3.38 -10.43
N LEU A 282 16.49 4.37 -11.11
CA LEU A 282 16.22 4.61 -12.53
C LEU A 282 16.66 3.45 -13.42
N THR A 283 17.86 2.92 -13.22
CA THR A 283 18.40 1.78 -13.99
C THR A 283 17.56 0.52 -13.78
N ALA A 284 16.99 0.33 -12.59
CA ALA A 284 16.05 -0.75 -12.31
C ALA A 284 14.63 -0.49 -12.87
N GLY A 285 14.43 0.60 -13.61
CA GLY A 285 13.13 0.97 -14.19
C GLY A 285 12.12 1.52 -13.19
N GLY A 286 12.58 1.98 -12.03
CA GLY A 286 11.75 2.63 -11.01
C GLY A 286 11.17 3.96 -11.50
N ASP A 287 9.95 4.30 -11.03
CA ASP A 287 9.27 5.53 -11.40
C ASP A 287 9.91 6.75 -10.73
N PRO A 288 10.47 7.72 -11.49
CA PRO A 288 11.03 8.96 -10.93
C PRO A 288 10.04 9.76 -10.10
N LEU A 289 8.74 9.71 -10.44
CA LEU A 289 7.70 10.41 -9.67
C LEU A 289 7.48 9.78 -8.29
N TYR A 290 7.76 8.49 -8.12
CA TYR A 290 7.76 7.87 -6.80
C TYR A 290 8.88 8.44 -5.93
N VAL A 291 10.07 8.66 -6.52
CA VAL A 291 11.19 9.34 -5.83
C VAL A 291 10.80 10.77 -5.46
N ALA A 292 10.23 11.53 -6.41
CA ALA A 292 9.77 12.90 -6.16
C ALA A 292 8.77 12.98 -5.00
N ARG A 293 7.80 12.05 -4.91
CA ARG A 293 6.89 11.90 -3.76
C ARG A 293 7.65 11.69 -2.45
N ARG A 294 8.68 10.85 -2.46
CA ARG A 294 9.49 10.59 -1.27
C ARG A 294 10.28 11.83 -0.84
N LEU A 295 10.76 12.64 -1.80
CA LEU A 295 11.45 13.90 -1.48
C LEU A 295 10.54 14.90 -0.76
N LEU A 296 9.24 14.98 -1.11
CA LEU A 296 8.26 15.79 -0.37
C LEU A 296 8.11 15.33 1.09
N ALA A 297 8.06 14.02 1.31
CA ALA A 297 8.04 13.47 2.66
C ALA A 297 9.32 13.83 3.45
N ILE A 298 10.51 13.64 2.85
CA ILE A 298 11.80 14.01 3.45
C ILE A 298 11.85 15.51 3.81
N ALA A 299 11.35 16.36 2.90
CA ALA A 299 11.34 17.81 3.12
C ALA A 299 10.54 18.20 4.38
N SER A 300 9.44 17.49 4.68
CA SER A 300 8.64 17.76 5.88
C SER A 300 9.13 17.03 7.13
N GLU A 301 9.60 15.77 6.99
CA GLU A 301 9.97 14.90 8.12
C GLU A 301 11.36 15.20 8.67
N ASP A 302 12.35 15.40 7.76
CA ASP A 302 13.77 15.46 8.10
C ASP A 302 14.38 16.86 8.04
N ILE A 303 13.73 17.79 7.33
CA ILE A 303 14.21 19.17 7.18
C ILE A 303 13.26 20.13 7.89
N GLY A 304 11.96 20.03 7.65
CA GLY A 304 10.94 20.82 8.31
C GLY A 304 11.21 22.33 8.25
N ASN A 305 11.09 23.00 9.39
CA ASN A 305 11.30 24.43 9.49
C ASN A 305 12.79 24.87 9.57
N ALA A 306 13.72 23.92 9.55
CA ALA A 306 15.13 24.27 9.47
C ALA A 306 15.48 24.90 8.10
N ASP A 307 14.84 24.44 7.02
CA ASP A 307 14.83 25.10 5.70
C ASP A 307 13.48 24.91 5.00
N PRO A 308 12.54 25.83 5.13
CA PRO A 308 11.22 25.75 4.49
C PRO A 308 11.24 25.68 2.96
N ARG A 309 12.34 26.11 2.33
CA ARG A 309 12.51 26.05 0.87
C ARG A 309 12.63 24.59 0.38
N ALA A 310 13.00 23.66 1.25
CA ALA A 310 13.14 22.24 0.88
C ALA A 310 11.86 21.69 0.26
N MET A 311 10.69 22.03 0.82
CA MET A 311 9.40 21.63 0.29
C MET A 311 9.14 22.22 -1.11
N GLN A 312 9.49 23.51 -1.30
CA GLN A 312 9.33 24.20 -2.59
C GLN A 312 10.22 23.59 -3.67
N VAL A 313 11.48 23.27 -3.32
CA VAL A 313 12.45 22.65 -4.25
C VAL A 313 11.98 21.26 -4.66
N ALA A 314 11.48 20.44 -3.72
CA ALA A 314 10.95 19.11 -4.02
C ALA A 314 9.71 19.20 -4.92
N LEU A 315 8.81 20.15 -4.66
CA LEU A 315 7.61 20.35 -5.47
C LEU A 315 7.96 20.85 -6.88
N ALA A 316 8.89 21.82 -6.98
CA ALA A 316 9.35 22.34 -8.27
C ALA A 316 10.01 21.25 -9.13
N ALA A 317 10.76 20.33 -8.52
CA ALA A 317 11.35 19.17 -9.23
C ALA A 317 10.28 18.21 -9.76
N TRP A 318 9.22 17.96 -8.97
CA TRP A 318 8.06 17.19 -9.42
C TRP A 318 7.39 17.85 -10.63
N ASP A 319 7.06 19.14 -10.52
CA ASP A 319 6.41 19.88 -11.58
C ASP A 319 7.26 19.95 -12.84
N CYS A 320 8.58 20.13 -12.70
CA CYS A 320 9.51 20.12 -13.81
C CYS A 320 9.48 18.78 -14.53
N PHE A 321 9.61 17.67 -13.81
CA PHE A 321 9.53 16.34 -14.41
C PHE A 321 8.22 16.12 -15.18
N THR A 322 7.10 16.52 -14.59
CA THR A 322 5.77 16.38 -15.20
C THR A 322 5.62 17.16 -16.50
N ARG A 323 6.31 18.31 -16.63
CA ARG A 323 6.22 19.21 -17.79
C ARG A 323 7.18 18.83 -18.92
N VAL A 324 8.43 18.47 -18.58
CA VAL A 324 9.49 18.26 -19.57
C VAL A 324 9.75 16.78 -19.89
N GLY A 325 9.17 15.85 -19.09
CA GLY A 325 9.34 14.43 -19.28
C GLY A 325 10.63 13.87 -18.66
N ALA A 326 10.87 12.58 -18.90
CA ALA A 326 11.94 11.82 -18.21
C ALA A 326 13.35 12.35 -18.52
N TYR A 327 13.67 12.61 -19.79
CA TYR A 327 15.03 12.91 -20.20
C TYR A 327 15.67 14.11 -19.51
N GLU A 328 14.90 15.18 -19.27
CA GLU A 328 15.33 16.40 -18.58
C GLU A 328 14.83 16.47 -17.16
N GLY A 329 13.66 15.93 -16.88
CA GLY A 329 13.03 15.95 -15.56
C GLY A 329 13.75 15.13 -14.51
N GLU A 330 14.44 14.05 -14.90
CA GLU A 330 15.29 13.27 -13.99
C GLU A 330 16.40 14.11 -13.37
N ARG A 331 16.95 15.06 -14.11
CA ARG A 331 17.97 16.01 -13.62
C ARG A 331 17.41 16.98 -12.60
N ALA A 332 16.15 17.43 -12.74
CA ALA A 332 15.49 18.28 -11.76
C ALA A 332 15.28 17.54 -10.43
N ILE A 333 14.91 16.26 -10.47
CA ILE A 333 14.81 15.40 -9.28
C ILE A 333 16.20 15.21 -8.64
N ALA A 334 17.25 14.95 -9.44
CA ALA A 334 18.63 14.86 -8.94
C ALA A 334 19.09 16.15 -8.25
N GLN A 335 18.78 17.31 -8.81
CA GLN A 335 19.05 18.61 -8.18
C GLN A 335 18.35 18.74 -6.82
N ALA A 336 17.09 18.36 -6.73
CA ALA A 336 16.34 18.36 -5.47
C ALA A 336 16.95 17.40 -4.44
N ILE A 337 17.38 16.19 -4.86
CA ILE A 337 18.06 15.22 -3.98
C ILE A 337 19.31 15.84 -3.35
N ILE A 338 20.16 16.48 -4.15
CA ILE A 338 21.38 17.15 -3.65
C ILE A 338 21.02 18.25 -2.68
N TYR A 339 20.06 19.12 -3.05
CA TYR A 339 19.62 20.22 -2.20
C TYR A 339 19.13 19.71 -0.84
N LEU A 340 18.23 18.73 -0.83
CA LEU A 340 17.69 18.16 0.40
C LEU A 340 18.78 17.42 1.22
N ALA A 341 19.74 16.80 0.56
CA ALA A 341 20.84 16.13 1.26
C ALA A 341 21.74 17.13 2.03
N VAL A 342 21.99 18.33 1.49
CA VAL A 342 22.84 19.33 2.14
C VAL A 342 22.07 20.33 3.02
N ALA A 343 20.75 20.38 2.93
CA ALA A 343 19.91 21.23 3.76
C ALA A 343 20.06 20.89 5.26
N PRO A 344 19.93 21.88 6.16
CA PRO A 344 19.94 21.63 7.60
C PRO A 344 18.79 20.72 8.01
N LYS A 345 19.08 19.73 8.86
CA LYS A 345 18.12 18.69 9.25
C LYS A 345 17.39 19.05 10.54
N SER A 346 16.06 18.93 10.54
CA SER A 346 15.23 18.98 11.75
C SER A 346 13.99 18.10 11.60
N ASN A 347 13.74 17.28 12.60
CA ASN A 347 12.50 16.50 12.74
C ASN A 347 11.58 17.08 13.84
N ALA A 348 11.79 18.33 14.26
CA ALA A 348 11.05 18.95 15.34
C ALA A 348 9.55 19.03 15.05
N VAL A 349 9.16 19.41 13.81
CA VAL A 349 7.76 19.46 13.37
C VAL A 349 7.14 18.06 13.39
N TYR A 350 7.83 17.07 12.83
CA TYR A 350 7.37 15.67 12.80
C TYR A 350 7.10 15.13 14.21
N LYS A 351 8.05 15.34 15.14
CA LYS A 351 7.89 14.93 16.54
C LYS A 351 6.74 15.66 17.21
N ALA A 352 6.65 16.97 17.05
CA ALA A 352 5.59 17.81 17.63
C ALA A 352 4.21 17.32 17.20
N PHE A 353 4.01 17.12 15.90
CA PHE A 353 2.73 16.67 15.36
C PHE A 353 2.36 15.25 15.82
N ASN A 354 3.32 14.32 15.82
CA ASN A 354 3.05 12.94 16.28
C ASN A 354 2.70 12.90 17.77
N THR A 355 3.38 13.68 18.62
CA THR A 355 3.05 13.78 20.04
C THR A 355 1.66 14.37 20.24
N ALA A 356 1.32 15.47 19.56
CA ALA A 356 0.00 16.07 19.62
C ALA A 356 -1.09 15.09 19.16
N LYS A 357 -0.86 14.40 18.04
CA LYS A 357 -1.79 13.38 17.50
C LYS A 357 -1.98 12.20 18.46
N GLN A 358 -0.93 11.75 19.12
CA GLN A 358 -1.01 10.68 20.11
C GLN A 358 -1.80 11.12 21.34
N GLN A 359 -1.53 12.31 21.88
CA GLN A 359 -2.27 12.85 23.01
C GLN A 359 -3.76 13.05 22.69
N ALA A 360 -4.08 13.60 21.51
CA ALA A 360 -5.46 13.74 21.06
C ALA A 360 -6.24 12.43 20.94
N LYS A 361 -5.53 11.29 20.81
CA LYS A 361 -6.16 9.95 20.78
C LYS A 361 -6.33 9.31 22.15
N THR A 362 -5.48 9.67 23.11
CA THR A 362 -5.38 8.99 24.40
C THR A 362 -5.97 9.78 25.54
N LEU A 363 -6.04 11.11 25.44
CA LEU A 363 -6.64 11.98 26.43
C LEU A 363 -8.17 12.06 26.24
N PRO A 364 -8.91 12.43 27.30
CA PRO A 364 -10.34 12.76 27.18
C PRO A 364 -10.59 13.83 26.12
N ASP A 365 -11.80 13.83 25.56
CA ASP A 365 -12.23 14.86 24.60
C ASP A 365 -12.58 16.14 25.37
N TYR A 366 -11.54 16.96 25.62
CA TYR A 366 -11.69 18.22 26.32
C TYR A 366 -12.41 19.24 25.46
N ASP A 367 -13.34 19.97 26.05
CA ASP A 367 -14.07 21.04 25.38
C ASP A 367 -13.17 22.20 24.93
N VAL A 368 -13.51 22.78 23.79
CA VAL A 368 -12.87 24.04 23.36
C VAL A 368 -13.18 25.15 24.36
N PRO A 369 -12.18 25.83 24.93
CA PRO A 369 -12.40 26.91 25.88
C PRO A 369 -13.35 27.98 25.35
N PRO A 370 -14.25 28.54 26.21
CA PRO A 370 -15.29 29.50 25.79
C PRO A 370 -14.73 30.72 25.01
N HIS A 371 -13.57 31.25 25.39
CA HIS A 371 -12.96 32.39 24.74
C HIS A 371 -12.50 32.10 23.29
N LEU A 372 -12.32 30.82 22.92
CA LEU A 372 -11.94 30.39 21.56
C LEU A 372 -13.15 30.02 20.69
N ARG A 373 -14.35 29.96 21.28
CA ARG A 373 -15.58 29.62 20.55
C ARG A 373 -16.13 30.84 19.84
N ASN A 374 -16.57 30.69 18.59
CA ASN A 374 -17.28 31.74 17.87
C ASN A 374 -18.68 31.93 18.41
N ALA A 375 -19.15 33.19 18.51
CA ALA A 375 -20.48 33.56 18.99
C ALA A 375 -21.31 34.32 17.92
N PRO A 376 -21.70 33.66 16.80
CA PRO A 376 -22.45 34.31 15.71
C PRO A 376 -23.90 34.69 16.11
N THR A 377 -24.45 34.08 17.15
CA THR A 377 -25.84 34.39 17.63
C THR A 377 -25.84 35.01 19.02
N ASN A 378 -26.94 35.72 19.37
CA ASN A 378 -27.11 36.32 20.70
C ASN A 378 -27.11 35.24 21.78
N LEU A 379 -27.77 34.09 21.54
CA LEU A 379 -27.80 32.99 22.47
C LEU A 379 -26.38 32.47 22.78
N MET A 380 -25.51 32.36 21.77
CA MET A 380 -24.11 31.91 21.99
C MET A 380 -23.32 32.93 22.81
N LYS A 381 -23.57 34.23 22.62
CA LYS A 381 -22.98 35.28 23.47
C LYS A 381 -23.44 35.20 24.92
N GLU A 382 -24.72 34.95 25.14
CA GLU A 382 -25.30 34.75 26.48
C GLU A 382 -24.72 33.51 27.17
N LEU A 383 -24.41 32.46 26.41
CA LEU A 383 -23.70 31.25 26.85
C LEU A 383 -22.20 31.46 27.10
N GLY A 384 -21.69 32.68 26.92
CA GLY A 384 -20.28 33.02 27.18
C GLY A 384 -19.32 32.66 26.06
N TYR A 385 -19.79 32.30 24.86
CA TYR A 385 -18.92 32.03 23.73
C TYR A 385 -18.21 33.30 23.27
N GLY A 386 -16.90 33.23 23.06
CA GLY A 386 -16.04 34.37 22.72
C GLY A 386 -15.80 35.36 23.87
N ALA A 387 -16.35 35.07 25.08
CA ALA A 387 -16.14 35.93 26.21
C ALA A 387 -14.66 36.06 26.59
N GLU A 388 -14.24 37.30 26.84
CA GLU A 388 -12.85 37.65 27.21
C GLU A 388 -11.80 37.27 26.16
N TYR A 389 -12.16 37.02 24.88
CA TYR A 389 -11.20 36.80 23.83
C TYR A 389 -10.33 38.04 23.63
N ARG A 390 -9.03 37.87 23.66
CA ARG A 390 -8.05 38.94 23.41
C ARG A 390 -7.59 38.89 21.96
N TYR A 391 -7.99 39.89 21.16
CA TYR A 391 -7.59 39.97 19.76
C TYR A 391 -6.14 40.39 19.68
N ALA A 392 -5.26 39.51 19.23
CA ALA A 392 -3.82 39.70 19.27
C ALA A 392 -3.36 40.97 18.52
N HIS A 393 -4.06 41.40 17.47
CA HIS A 393 -3.70 42.62 16.72
C HIS A 393 -3.95 43.89 17.50
N ASP A 394 -4.79 43.89 18.55
CA ASP A 394 -5.03 45.03 19.43
C ASP A 394 -4.00 45.12 20.58
N GLU A 395 -3.17 44.10 20.73
CA GLU A 395 -2.16 43.99 21.76
C GLU A 395 -0.77 44.45 21.27
N PRO A 396 0.11 44.90 22.16
CA PRO A 396 1.47 45.32 21.80
C PRO A 396 2.22 44.21 21.04
N ASN A 397 2.84 44.60 19.92
CA ASN A 397 3.53 43.68 19.00
C ASN A 397 2.64 42.54 18.43
N ALA A 398 1.31 42.74 18.38
CA ALA A 398 0.34 41.75 17.95
C ALA A 398 0.47 40.40 18.72
N TYR A 399 0.75 40.49 20.03
CA TYR A 399 0.90 39.34 20.91
C TYR A 399 0.19 39.53 22.26
N ALA A 400 -0.76 38.68 22.53
CA ALA A 400 -1.53 38.69 23.78
C ALA A 400 -0.78 37.94 24.89
N ALA A 401 0.22 38.56 25.49
CA ALA A 401 1.04 37.95 26.53
C ALA A 401 0.19 37.43 27.69
N GLY A 402 0.50 36.21 28.18
CA GLY A 402 -0.22 35.51 29.24
C GLY A 402 -1.54 34.87 28.79
N GLU A 403 -1.86 34.90 27.48
CA GLU A 403 -3.00 34.16 26.93
C GLU A 403 -2.65 32.66 26.79
N ASN A 404 -3.67 31.82 26.91
CA ASN A 404 -3.52 30.39 26.72
C ASN A 404 -4.64 29.86 25.82
N TYR A 405 -4.25 29.13 24.79
CA TYR A 405 -5.15 28.58 23.75
C TYR A 405 -5.44 27.11 23.95
N PHE A 406 -4.97 26.50 25.02
CA PHE A 406 -5.29 25.13 25.41
C PHE A 406 -6.51 25.08 26.35
N PRO A 407 -7.17 23.92 26.47
CA PRO A 407 -8.01 23.65 27.61
C PRO A 407 -7.22 23.77 28.93
N PRO A 408 -7.86 24.10 30.07
CA PRO A 408 -7.17 24.26 31.36
C PRO A 408 -6.29 23.08 31.75
N GLU A 409 -6.73 21.86 31.42
CA GLU A 409 -6.03 20.60 31.72
C GLU A 409 -4.72 20.44 30.96
N LEU A 410 -4.58 21.15 29.83
CA LEU A 410 -3.41 21.11 28.95
C LEU A 410 -2.63 22.42 28.96
N LYS A 411 -2.90 23.33 29.90
CA LYS A 411 -2.34 24.71 29.91
C LYS A 411 -0.80 24.77 29.82
N ASP A 412 -0.11 23.77 30.35
CA ASP A 412 1.36 23.74 30.38
C ASP A 412 1.95 22.86 29.25
N THR A 413 1.12 22.42 28.30
CA THR A 413 1.55 21.52 27.24
C THR A 413 2.41 22.26 26.20
N GLN A 414 3.48 21.60 25.77
CA GLN A 414 4.34 22.09 24.69
C GLN A 414 4.70 20.92 23.77
N TYR A 415 4.49 21.09 22.48
CA TYR A 415 4.82 20.08 21.46
C TYR A 415 6.04 20.44 20.64
N TYR A 416 6.15 21.70 20.22
CA TYR A 416 7.18 22.14 19.29
C TYR A 416 8.41 22.67 20.02
N PHE A 417 9.55 21.98 19.77
CA PHE A 417 10.87 22.32 20.31
C PHE A 417 11.83 22.52 19.13
N PRO A 418 11.99 23.77 18.62
CA PRO A 418 12.91 24.06 17.52
C PRO A 418 14.34 23.62 17.81
N THR A 419 15.03 23.15 16.79
CA THR A 419 16.46 22.79 16.89
C THR A 419 17.36 24.02 16.73
N ASN A 420 18.66 23.86 17.02
CA ASN A 420 19.67 24.88 16.78
C ASN A 420 20.26 24.76 15.36
N ARG A 421 19.40 24.62 14.32
CA ARG A 421 19.81 24.41 12.93
C ARG A 421 18.96 25.24 11.98
N GLY A 422 19.62 25.82 10.97
CA GLY A 422 18.96 26.60 9.93
C GLY A 422 18.07 27.71 10.49
N MET A 423 16.89 27.88 9.90
CA MET A 423 15.94 28.92 10.32
C MET A 423 15.30 28.64 11.69
N GLU A 424 15.37 27.41 12.21
CA GLU A 424 14.83 27.09 13.54
C GLU A 424 15.59 27.80 14.68
N ILE A 425 16.83 28.28 14.46
CA ILE A 425 17.55 29.15 15.41
C ILE A 425 16.72 30.40 15.69
N GLN A 426 16.32 31.11 14.62
CA GLN A 426 15.55 32.38 14.74
C GLN A 426 14.13 32.09 15.30
N ILE A 427 13.51 30.98 14.92
CA ILE A 427 12.21 30.55 15.45
C ILE A 427 12.32 30.31 16.95
N LYS A 428 13.38 29.63 17.40
CA LYS A 428 13.63 29.37 18.81
C LYS A 428 13.79 30.66 19.62
N GLU A 429 14.64 31.56 19.17
CA GLU A 429 14.85 32.87 19.81
C GLU A 429 13.56 33.67 19.95
N LYS A 430 12.74 33.67 18.89
CA LYS A 430 11.42 34.31 18.91
C LYS A 430 10.48 33.64 19.94
N LEU A 431 10.38 32.33 19.93
CA LEU A 431 9.50 31.58 20.85
C LEU A 431 9.94 31.76 22.30
N ASP A 432 11.25 31.72 22.59
CA ASP A 432 11.77 31.90 23.93
C ASP A 432 11.42 33.29 24.47
N ARG A 433 11.58 34.35 23.66
CA ARG A 433 11.15 35.71 24.00
C ARG A 433 9.65 35.82 24.28
N LEU A 434 8.80 35.18 23.45
CA LEU A 434 7.35 35.20 23.66
C LEU A 434 6.96 34.48 24.96
N ARG A 435 7.58 33.34 25.26
CA ARG A 435 7.38 32.60 26.51
C ARG A 435 7.82 33.36 27.76
N GLU A 436 8.88 34.18 27.65
CA GLU A 436 9.28 35.06 28.75
C GLU A 436 8.25 36.16 28.98
N GLN A 437 7.66 36.70 27.91
CA GLN A 437 6.56 37.67 28.02
C GLN A 437 5.34 37.04 28.68
N ASP A 438 5.01 35.78 28.35
CA ASP A 438 3.91 35.05 29.01
C ASP A 438 4.16 34.85 30.51
N LYS A 439 5.39 34.49 30.87
CA LYS A 439 5.76 34.32 32.29
C LYS A 439 5.65 35.62 33.08
N SER A 440 6.01 36.74 32.49
CA SER A 440 6.01 38.07 33.10
C SER A 440 4.68 38.81 32.99
N ALA A 441 3.72 38.27 32.22
CA ALA A 441 2.42 38.90 32.01
C ALA A 441 1.65 39.09 33.32
N VAL A 442 1.10 40.29 33.54
CA VAL A 442 0.27 40.63 34.68
C VAL A 442 -1.09 39.89 34.60
N LYS A 443 -1.64 39.78 33.39
CA LYS A 443 -2.90 39.11 33.11
C LYS A 443 -2.60 37.74 32.51
N LYS A 444 -2.91 36.67 33.22
CA LYS A 444 -2.80 35.29 32.73
C LYS A 444 -4.16 34.64 32.60
N ARG A 445 -4.37 33.84 31.54
CA ARG A 445 -5.64 33.16 31.32
C ARG A 445 -5.95 32.15 32.42
N TYR A 446 -4.96 31.34 32.77
CA TYR A 446 -5.03 30.37 33.86
C TYR A 446 -4.01 30.68 34.95
N LYS A 447 -4.41 30.49 36.17
CA LYS A 447 -3.53 30.66 37.35
C LYS A 447 -2.65 29.42 37.55
#